data_86bde53493d3aee1543c4cf841021d61
#
_entry.id   86bde53493d3aee1543c4cf841021d61
#
_cell.length_a   1.000
_cell.length_b   1.000
_cell.length_c   1.000
_cell.angle_alpha   90.00
_cell.angle_beta   90.00
_cell.angle_gamma   90.00
#
_symmetry.space_group_name_H-M   'P 1'
#
loop_
_entity.id
_entity.type
_entity.pdbx_description
1 polymer ?
#
loop_
_entity_poly.entity_id
_entity_poly.type
_entity_poly.pdbx_seq_one_letter_code
_entity_poly.pdbx_strand_id
1 'polypeptide(L)'
;QDVNTVYVLNVFMWKSTDGGETFERMLAQHLDNHDLWIDPADPSRMINGNDGGATVSFNGGRSWSTLLNQPTAQLYHATVDNAIPYRVYGSQQDNTSISVPSRSDYGRITIEDWYTIGGGEDGSIAVNTENPNIVYSADHHWLYRYDHRSKQVRDISPNPETHYGWGSADINYRFWWTFPVVTSPHDPNVLYVTSQYVHRTTDEGMSWEIVSPDLTRADPSTLENTPTYLSPETGEYWGPITREAYGPEWYATIFAFAESPFQAGLLWAGSDDGYVHVSRNNGDTWTNVTIDELPEFAMVSIIEPSSHDPATAYVAATRYKLSDRSPYLYKTSDYGETWTKITNGIPEDDFTRVIREDP
;
A
#
# COMPACT_ATOMS: atom_id res chain seq x y z
N GLN A 1 -0.24 -44.48 -8.91
CA GLN A 1 -0.13 -43.10 -9.42
C GLN A 1 -0.04 -43.14 -10.91
N ASP A 2 -0.77 -42.24 -11.58
CA ASP A 2 -0.79 -42.15 -13.04
C ASP A 2 0.29 -41.16 -13.50
N VAL A 3 1.26 -41.62 -14.28
CA VAL A 3 2.37 -40.82 -14.79
C VAL A 3 1.95 -39.77 -15.81
N ASN A 4 0.73 -39.90 -16.35
CA ASN A 4 0.16 -38.95 -17.30
C ASN A 4 -0.57 -37.79 -16.59
N THR A 5 -0.77 -37.87 -15.26
CA THR A 5 -1.40 -36.81 -14.52
C THR A 5 -0.36 -35.79 -14.08
N VAL A 6 -0.48 -34.56 -14.59
CA VAL A 6 0.42 -33.43 -14.34
C VAL A 6 -0.39 -32.24 -13.83
N TYR A 7 0.14 -31.53 -12.82
CA TYR A 7 -0.44 -30.29 -12.31
C TYR A 7 0.51 -29.13 -12.58
N VAL A 8 -0.07 -27.98 -12.95
CA VAL A 8 0.65 -26.71 -13.13
C VAL A 8 -0.06 -25.64 -12.31
N LEU A 9 0.74 -24.89 -11.58
CA LEU A 9 0.29 -23.81 -10.71
C LEU A 9 0.85 -22.47 -11.22
N ASN A 10 -0.02 -21.50 -11.24
CA ASN A 10 0.27 -20.07 -11.46
C ASN A 10 -0.90 -19.28 -10.86
N VAL A 11 -1.32 -18.18 -11.45
CA VAL A 11 -2.57 -17.49 -11.05
C VAL A 11 -3.73 -18.50 -10.92
N PHE A 12 -3.81 -19.45 -11.83
CA PHE A 12 -4.78 -20.55 -11.78
C PHE A 12 -4.09 -21.88 -11.54
N MET A 13 -4.88 -22.89 -11.15
CA MET A 13 -4.45 -24.28 -11.08
C MET A 13 -4.94 -25.04 -12.30
N TRP A 14 -4.06 -25.84 -12.89
CA TRP A 14 -4.32 -26.62 -14.10
C TRP A 14 -3.98 -28.08 -13.88
N LYS A 15 -4.71 -28.95 -14.55
CA LYS A 15 -4.49 -30.40 -14.55
C LYS A 15 -4.48 -30.96 -15.96
N SER A 16 -3.49 -31.81 -16.24
CA SER A 16 -3.44 -32.67 -17.41
C SER A 16 -3.66 -34.12 -16.99
N THR A 17 -4.23 -34.92 -17.87
CA THR A 17 -4.37 -36.40 -17.73
C THR A 17 -3.77 -37.15 -18.92
N ASP A 18 -3.07 -36.45 -19.80
CA ASP A 18 -2.47 -36.97 -21.03
C ASP A 18 -0.96 -36.68 -21.12
N GLY A 19 -0.28 -36.55 -19.98
CA GLY A 19 1.15 -36.33 -19.93
C GLY A 19 1.59 -34.88 -20.23
N GLY A 20 0.65 -33.92 -20.20
CA GLY A 20 0.92 -32.49 -20.42
C GLY A 20 0.62 -32.04 -21.86
N GLU A 21 -0.04 -32.89 -22.68
CA GLU A 21 -0.46 -32.49 -24.02
C GLU A 21 -1.62 -31.48 -23.98
N THR A 22 -2.57 -31.68 -23.05
CA THR A 22 -3.68 -30.74 -22.80
C THR A 22 -3.86 -30.44 -21.31
N PHE A 23 -4.38 -29.26 -20.99
CA PHE A 23 -4.64 -28.85 -19.63
C PHE A 23 -6.07 -28.34 -19.45
N GLU A 24 -6.71 -28.75 -18.37
CA GLU A 24 -8.00 -28.23 -17.92
C GLU A 24 -7.80 -27.40 -16.64
N ARG A 25 -8.51 -26.27 -16.55
CA ARG A 25 -8.49 -25.45 -15.35
C ARG A 25 -9.22 -26.15 -14.21
N MET A 26 -8.57 -26.22 -13.06
CA MET A 26 -9.17 -26.66 -11.82
C MET A 26 -9.75 -25.47 -11.06
N LEU A 27 -10.79 -25.72 -10.28
CA LEU A 27 -11.29 -24.74 -9.31
C LEU A 27 -10.34 -24.71 -8.09
N ALA A 28 -9.91 -23.52 -7.71
CA ALA A 28 -9.24 -23.23 -6.46
C ALA A 28 -10.06 -22.22 -5.66
N GLN A 29 -9.84 -22.14 -4.35
CA GLN A 29 -10.59 -21.22 -3.47
C GLN A 29 -10.09 -19.78 -3.61
N HIS A 30 -8.85 -19.60 -4.09
CA HIS A 30 -8.22 -18.31 -4.34
C HIS A 30 -7.32 -18.40 -5.59
N LEU A 31 -6.88 -17.25 -6.07
CA LEU A 31 -5.89 -17.14 -7.14
C LEU A 31 -4.46 -17.31 -6.57
N ASP A 32 -3.48 -17.20 -7.46
CA ASP A 32 -2.05 -17.22 -7.14
C ASP A 32 -1.65 -18.46 -6.33
N ASN A 33 -1.72 -19.60 -7.05
CA ASN A 33 -1.47 -20.90 -6.46
C ASN A 33 0.03 -21.19 -6.47
N HIS A 34 0.65 -21.33 -5.28
CA HIS A 34 2.08 -21.44 -5.09
C HIS A 34 2.56 -22.88 -4.89
N ASP A 35 1.77 -23.72 -4.21
CA ASP A 35 2.15 -25.10 -3.92
C ASP A 35 0.98 -26.04 -3.90
N LEU A 36 1.23 -27.28 -4.28
CA LEU A 36 0.26 -28.38 -4.26
C LEU A 36 0.93 -29.66 -3.74
N TRP A 37 0.59 -30.03 -2.52
CA TRP A 37 0.96 -31.34 -2.00
C TRP A 37 -0.15 -32.36 -2.34
N ILE A 38 0.26 -33.54 -2.81
CA ILE A 38 -0.62 -34.67 -3.13
C ILE A 38 -0.17 -35.86 -2.31
N ASP A 39 -1.09 -36.50 -1.57
CA ASP A 39 -0.79 -37.67 -0.77
C ASP A 39 -0.29 -38.82 -1.69
N PRO A 40 0.94 -39.31 -1.52
CA PRO A 40 1.46 -40.38 -2.33
C PRO A 40 0.74 -41.70 -2.13
N ALA A 41 0.02 -41.92 -1.01
CA ALA A 41 -0.76 -43.12 -0.73
C ALA A 41 -2.20 -43.00 -1.22
N ASP A 42 -2.76 -41.80 -1.27
CA ASP A 42 -4.13 -41.53 -1.71
C ASP A 42 -4.22 -40.20 -2.49
N PRO A 43 -4.07 -40.22 -3.82
CA PRO A 43 -4.06 -38.99 -4.63
C PRO A 43 -5.36 -38.18 -4.60
N SER A 44 -6.43 -38.70 -3.98
CA SER A 44 -7.63 -37.89 -3.73
C SER A 44 -7.45 -36.84 -2.64
N ARG A 45 -6.42 -37.00 -1.80
CA ARG A 45 -6.06 -36.06 -0.73
C ARG A 45 -5.03 -35.09 -1.22
N MET A 46 -5.34 -33.80 -1.13
CA MET A 46 -4.50 -32.73 -1.61
C MET A 46 -4.53 -31.55 -0.64
N ILE A 47 -3.41 -30.82 -0.57
CA ILE A 47 -3.32 -29.52 0.08
C ILE A 47 -2.80 -28.52 -0.94
N ASN A 48 -3.51 -27.42 -1.12
CA ASN A 48 -3.09 -26.30 -1.97
C ASN A 48 -2.79 -25.09 -1.10
N GLY A 49 -1.64 -24.45 -1.34
CA GLY A 49 -1.24 -23.16 -0.81
C GLY A 49 -1.43 -22.09 -1.87
N ASN A 50 -2.12 -21.01 -1.52
CA ASN A 50 -2.38 -19.85 -2.38
C ASN A 50 -2.42 -18.57 -1.54
N ASP A 51 -2.57 -17.41 -2.17
CA ASP A 51 -2.54 -16.12 -1.47
C ASP A 51 -3.73 -15.87 -0.54
N GLY A 52 -4.76 -16.69 -0.61
CA GLY A 52 -5.84 -16.72 0.38
C GLY A 52 -5.57 -17.62 1.58
N GLY A 53 -4.49 -18.44 1.56
CA GLY A 53 -4.12 -19.38 2.61
C GLY A 53 -3.99 -20.82 2.12
N ALA A 54 -4.33 -21.81 2.95
CA ALA A 54 -4.25 -23.21 2.61
C ALA A 54 -5.64 -23.89 2.55
N THR A 55 -5.84 -24.74 1.55
CA THR A 55 -7.08 -25.51 1.36
C THR A 55 -6.80 -26.99 1.21
N VAL A 56 -7.73 -27.80 1.66
CA VAL A 56 -7.63 -29.27 1.64
C VAL A 56 -8.74 -29.84 0.75
N SER A 57 -8.38 -30.79 -0.09
CA SER A 57 -9.32 -31.61 -0.87
C SER A 57 -9.20 -33.08 -0.48
N PHE A 58 -10.34 -33.78 -0.47
CA PHE A 58 -10.43 -35.23 -0.27
C PHE A 58 -11.01 -35.95 -1.50
N ASN A 59 -11.13 -35.26 -2.62
CA ASN A 59 -11.75 -35.80 -3.83
C ASN A 59 -11.01 -35.44 -5.13
N GLY A 60 -9.68 -35.28 -5.02
CA GLY A 60 -8.80 -35.00 -6.17
C GLY A 60 -8.98 -33.59 -6.74
N GLY A 61 -9.25 -32.60 -5.88
CA GLY A 61 -9.40 -31.20 -6.28
C GLY A 61 -10.76 -30.82 -6.88
N ARG A 62 -11.77 -31.74 -6.81
CA ARG A 62 -13.13 -31.41 -7.28
C ARG A 62 -13.86 -30.45 -6.34
N SER A 63 -13.51 -30.45 -5.06
CA SER A 63 -13.91 -29.46 -4.07
C SER A 63 -12.81 -29.28 -3.02
N TRP A 64 -12.81 -28.13 -2.37
CA TRP A 64 -11.80 -27.71 -1.40
C TRP A 64 -12.46 -27.19 -0.13
N SER A 65 -11.75 -27.28 1.00
CA SER A 65 -12.16 -26.62 2.23
C SER A 65 -12.22 -25.09 2.06
N THR A 66 -12.94 -24.42 2.96
CA THR A 66 -12.94 -22.95 3.02
C THR A 66 -11.60 -22.40 3.50
N LEU A 67 -11.27 -21.17 3.10
CA LEU A 67 -10.19 -20.34 3.65
C LEU A 67 -10.58 -19.60 4.92
N LEU A 68 -11.90 -19.49 5.21
CA LEU A 68 -12.44 -18.64 6.28
C LEU A 68 -12.20 -19.16 7.70
N ASN A 69 -11.53 -20.29 7.86
CA ASN A 69 -11.13 -20.88 9.14
C ASN A 69 -9.68 -20.57 9.52
N GLN A 70 -8.98 -19.73 8.76
CA GLN A 70 -7.59 -19.33 8.99
C GLN A 70 -7.58 -17.86 9.45
N PRO A 71 -7.37 -17.58 10.75
CA PRO A 71 -7.40 -16.20 11.27
C PRO A 71 -6.07 -15.49 11.06
N THR A 72 -5.62 -15.42 9.81
CA THR A 72 -4.37 -14.77 9.40
C THR A 72 -4.64 -13.77 8.29
N ALA A 73 -3.92 -12.65 8.32
CA ALA A 73 -3.92 -11.64 7.27
C ALA A 73 -2.59 -10.90 7.28
N GLN A 74 -2.12 -10.49 6.11
CA GLN A 74 -1.04 -9.53 5.98
C GLN A 74 -1.64 -8.18 5.61
N LEU A 75 -1.51 -7.20 6.52
CA LEU A 75 -2.02 -5.84 6.32
C LEU A 75 -0.86 -4.90 5.94
N TYR A 76 -1.08 -4.08 4.91
CA TYR A 76 -0.12 -3.02 4.55
C TYR A 76 -0.10 -1.90 5.57
N HIS A 77 -1.29 -1.44 5.96
CA HIS A 77 -1.48 -0.41 6.98
C HIS A 77 -2.70 -0.76 7.84
N ALA A 78 -2.73 -0.22 9.05
CA ALA A 78 -3.89 -0.33 9.93
C ALA A 78 -4.27 1.07 10.43
N THR A 79 -5.57 1.36 10.43
CA THR A 79 -6.13 2.59 11.01
C THR A 79 -7.36 2.24 11.85
N VAL A 80 -7.80 3.19 12.67
CA VAL A 80 -8.97 3.02 13.53
C VAL A 80 -9.90 4.22 13.39
N ASP A 81 -11.20 3.98 13.64
CA ASP A 81 -12.16 5.06 13.84
C ASP A 81 -12.28 5.44 15.33
N ASN A 82 -13.09 6.44 15.61
CA ASN A 82 -13.39 6.91 16.96
C ASN A 82 -14.78 6.47 17.47
N ALA A 83 -15.40 5.47 16.84
CA ALA A 83 -16.64 4.88 17.31
C ALA A 83 -16.45 4.10 18.63
N ILE A 84 -17.55 3.75 19.29
CA ILE A 84 -17.51 2.89 20.49
C ILE A 84 -18.50 1.72 20.33
N PRO A 85 -18.02 0.48 20.22
CA PRO A 85 -16.61 0.08 20.07
C PRO A 85 -16.01 0.58 18.77
N TYR A 86 -14.71 0.94 18.80
CA TYR A 86 -14.03 1.36 17.60
C TYR A 86 -13.83 0.18 16.63
N ARG A 87 -13.65 0.50 15.36
CA ARG A 87 -13.30 -0.49 14.34
C ARG A 87 -11.85 -0.29 13.91
N VAL A 88 -11.23 -1.39 13.53
CA VAL A 88 -9.92 -1.44 12.90
C VAL A 88 -10.12 -1.67 11.41
N TYR A 89 -9.36 -0.97 10.60
CA TYR A 89 -9.39 -1.07 9.14
C TYR A 89 -8.02 -1.45 8.63
N GLY A 90 -7.97 -2.25 7.58
CA GLY A 90 -6.73 -2.62 6.91
C GLY A 90 -6.98 -3.22 5.54
N SER A 91 -6.04 -3.03 4.64
CA SER A 91 -5.99 -3.68 3.33
C SER A 91 -5.17 -4.96 3.47
N GLN A 92 -5.76 -6.08 3.07
CA GLN A 92 -5.14 -7.40 3.15
C GLN A 92 -4.51 -7.72 1.81
N GLN A 93 -3.20 -7.91 1.81
CA GLN A 93 -2.49 -8.29 0.58
C GLN A 93 -3.17 -9.49 -0.09
N ASP A 94 -3.35 -9.38 -1.41
CA ASP A 94 -4.00 -10.36 -2.30
C ASP A 94 -5.48 -10.65 -1.98
N ASN A 95 -6.09 -9.83 -1.11
CA ASN A 95 -7.49 -10.02 -0.72
C ASN A 95 -8.26 -8.70 -0.84
N THR A 96 -8.78 -8.17 0.27
CA THR A 96 -9.64 -6.99 0.25
C THR A 96 -9.35 -6.07 1.43
N SER A 97 -9.79 -4.84 1.34
CA SER A 97 -9.88 -3.96 2.51
C SER A 97 -11.00 -4.39 3.43
N ILE A 98 -10.72 -4.44 4.74
CA ILE A 98 -11.67 -4.91 5.76
C ILE A 98 -11.92 -3.88 6.84
N SER A 99 -13.09 -4.01 7.47
CA SER A 99 -13.50 -3.33 8.69
C SER A 99 -13.83 -4.36 9.77
N VAL A 100 -13.12 -4.31 10.89
CA VAL A 100 -13.24 -5.28 11.99
C VAL A 100 -13.54 -4.55 13.29
N PRO A 101 -14.57 -4.89 14.07
CA PRO A 101 -14.80 -4.25 15.36
C PRO A 101 -13.72 -4.64 16.37
N SER A 102 -13.35 -3.74 17.26
CA SER A 102 -12.36 -4.01 18.32
C SER A 102 -12.88 -5.05 19.36
N ARG A 103 -14.18 -5.24 19.45
CA ARG A 103 -14.85 -6.25 20.27
C ARG A 103 -16.26 -6.53 19.78
N SER A 104 -16.81 -7.68 20.15
CA SER A 104 -18.21 -8.04 19.93
C SER A 104 -18.91 -8.33 21.26
N ASP A 105 -20.25 -8.35 21.26
CA ASP A 105 -21.06 -8.67 22.42
C ASP A 105 -20.93 -10.15 22.87
N TYR A 106 -20.40 -10.99 21.99
CA TYR A 106 -20.24 -12.44 22.23
C TYR A 106 -18.84 -12.82 22.75
N GLY A 107 -17.99 -11.85 23.08
CA GLY A 107 -16.64 -12.07 23.59
C GLY A 107 -15.65 -12.67 22.59
N ARG A 108 -16.02 -12.75 21.32
CA ARG A 108 -15.16 -13.18 20.21
C ARG A 108 -15.58 -12.48 18.93
N ILE A 109 -14.62 -12.23 18.04
CA ILE A 109 -14.86 -11.69 16.69
C ILE A 109 -14.95 -12.89 15.74
N THR A 110 -16.00 -12.90 14.91
CA THR A 110 -16.28 -13.95 13.93
C THR A 110 -16.43 -13.33 12.54
N ILE A 111 -16.56 -14.16 11.52
CA ILE A 111 -16.80 -13.73 10.16
C ILE A 111 -18.07 -12.86 9.99
N GLU A 112 -19.02 -12.94 10.93
CA GLU A 112 -20.24 -12.14 10.91
C GLU A 112 -20.01 -10.70 11.39
N ASP A 113 -18.88 -10.45 12.07
CA ASP A 113 -18.58 -9.16 12.70
C ASP A 113 -17.78 -8.24 11.78
N TRP A 114 -17.07 -8.78 10.81
CA TRP A 114 -16.24 -8.03 9.87
C TRP A 114 -16.78 -8.08 8.43
N TYR A 115 -16.42 -7.10 7.63
CA TYR A 115 -16.88 -6.98 6.24
C TYR A 115 -15.92 -6.10 5.43
N THR A 116 -16.03 -6.24 4.10
CA THR A 116 -15.27 -5.44 3.15
C THR A 116 -15.84 -4.02 3.04
N ILE A 117 -14.96 -3.03 2.79
CA ILE A 117 -15.32 -1.61 2.74
C ILE A 117 -15.12 -0.97 1.36
N GLY A 118 -15.02 -1.79 0.31
CA GLY A 118 -14.55 -1.31 -0.99
C GLY A 118 -13.06 -1.09 -0.98
N GLY A 119 -12.34 -0.76 -1.89
CA GLY A 119 -10.88 -0.76 -1.92
C GLY A 119 -10.33 -2.17 -2.07
N GLY A 120 -9.06 -2.24 -2.32
CA GLY A 120 -8.37 -3.48 -2.63
C GLY A 120 -7.42 -3.96 -1.54
N GLU A 121 -6.44 -4.65 -2.00
CA GLU A 121 -5.49 -5.39 -1.18
C GLU A 121 -4.41 -4.52 -0.53
N ASP A 122 -4.07 -3.37 -1.12
CA ASP A 122 -2.81 -2.66 -0.93
C ASP A 122 -2.97 -1.26 -0.35
N GLY A 123 -4.16 -0.71 -0.37
CA GLY A 123 -4.38 0.70 -0.17
C GLY A 123 -4.25 1.18 1.28
N SER A 124 -3.87 2.43 1.42
CA SER A 124 -4.06 3.18 2.65
C SER A 124 -5.55 3.42 2.90
N ILE A 125 -5.93 3.45 4.17
CA ILE A 125 -7.32 3.69 4.58
C ILE A 125 -7.36 4.90 5.51
N ALA A 126 -8.27 5.83 5.24
CA ALA A 126 -8.56 6.96 6.11
C ALA A 126 -10.03 6.97 6.52
N VAL A 127 -10.29 7.41 7.75
CA VAL A 127 -11.63 7.51 8.31
C VAL A 127 -11.96 8.98 8.53
N ASN A 128 -13.18 9.40 8.20
CA ASN A 128 -13.62 10.74 8.52
C ASN A 128 -13.74 10.89 10.04
N THR A 129 -13.04 11.86 10.60
CA THR A 129 -12.87 12.01 12.05
C THR A 129 -14.15 12.39 12.80
N GLU A 130 -15.09 13.08 12.15
CA GLU A 130 -16.38 13.45 12.74
C GLU A 130 -17.53 12.52 12.34
N ASN A 131 -17.37 11.83 11.19
CA ASN A 131 -18.39 10.89 10.72
C ASN A 131 -17.76 9.52 10.42
N PRO A 132 -17.62 8.65 11.42
CA PRO A 132 -16.99 7.34 11.25
C PRO A 132 -17.75 6.40 10.31
N ASN A 133 -18.92 6.80 9.82
CA ASN A 133 -19.62 6.06 8.76
C ASN A 133 -18.97 6.24 7.39
N ILE A 134 -18.11 7.24 7.21
CA ILE A 134 -17.44 7.51 5.93
C ILE A 134 -15.99 7.07 6.04
N VAL A 135 -15.60 6.17 5.16
CA VAL A 135 -14.25 5.62 5.06
C VAL A 135 -13.77 5.77 3.63
N TYR A 136 -12.50 6.12 3.49
CA TYR A 136 -11.79 6.22 2.22
C TYR A 136 -10.75 5.12 2.15
N SER A 137 -10.76 4.34 1.08
CA SER A 137 -9.83 3.20 0.90
C SER A 137 -9.27 3.20 -0.51
N ALA A 138 -7.96 3.04 -0.61
CA ALA A 138 -7.29 2.93 -1.90
C ALA A 138 -7.25 1.47 -2.39
N ASP A 139 -6.97 1.31 -3.69
CA ASP A 139 -6.72 0.07 -4.38
C ASP A 139 -5.88 0.37 -5.61
N HIS A 140 -4.59 0.07 -5.57
CA HIS A 140 -3.63 0.43 -6.61
C HIS A 140 -3.62 1.97 -6.86
N HIS A 141 -4.17 2.43 -7.94
CA HIS A 141 -4.31 3.86 -8.28
C HIS A 141 -5.76 4.37 -8.13
N TRP A 142 -6.67 3.52 -7.65
CA TRP A 142 -8.06 3.86 -7.41
C TRP A 142 -8.27 4.32 -5.98
N LEU A 143 -9.28 5.18 -5.77
CA LEU A 143 -9.72 5.63 -4.46
C LEU A 143 -11.22 5.49 -4.34
N TYR A 144 -11.66 4.87 -3.27
CA TYR A 144 -13.06 4.61 -3.00
C TYR A 144 -13.52 5.29 -1.72
N ARG A 145 -14.76 5.76 -1.74
CA ARG A 145 -15.51 6.22 -0.57
C ARG A 145 -16.56 5.17 -0.22
N TYR A 146 -16.52 4.69 0.99
CA TYR A 146 -17.50 3.75 1.54
C TYR A 146 -18.38 4.43 2.60
N ASP A 147 -19.70 4.16 2.57
CA ASP A 147 -20.64 4.60 3.61
C ASP A 147 -21.20 3.38 4.35
N HIS A 148 -20.87 3.23 5.63
CA HIS A 148 -21.30 2.12 6.49
C HIS A 148 -22.84 1.99 6.61
N ARG A 149 -23.59 3.10 6.48
CA ARG A 149 -25.05 3.12 6.62
C ARG A 149 -25.74 2.55 5.40
N SER A 150 -25.30 2.94 4.21
CA SER A 150 -25.86 2.50 2.95
C SER A 150 -25.16 1.28 2.37
N LYS A 151 -23.94 0.97 2.86
CA LYS A 151 -23.01 -0.05 2.32
C LYS A 151 -22.65 0.20 0.86
N GLN A 152 -22.68 1.44 0.43
CA GLN A 152 -22.35 1.84 -0.93
C GLN A 152 -20.88 2.24 -1.04
N VAL A 153 -20.27 1.77 -2.11
CA VAL A 153 -18.92 2.17 -2.57
C VAL A 153 -19.08 3.14 -3.72
N ARG A 154 -18.33 4.23 -3.72
CA ARG A 154 -18.23 5.18 -4.81
C ARG A 154 -16.77 5.38 -5.18
N ASP A 155 -16.45 5.26 -6.46
CA ASP A 155 -15.16 5.67 -6.98
C ASP A 155 -15.05 7.19 -6.92
N ILE A 156 -13.98 7.68 -6.32
CA ILE A 156 -13.67 9.09 -6.13
C ILE A 156 -12.26 9.43 -6.56
N SER A 157 -11.64 8.58 -7.38
CA SER A 157 -10.25 8.74 -7.83
C SER A 157 -10.03 10.11 -8.47
N PRO A 158 -8.94 10.82 -8.15
CA PRO A 158 -8.62 12.10 -8.78
C PRO A 158 -8.42 11.97 -10.29
N ASN A 159 -7.98 10.81 -10.73
CA ASN A 159 -7.78 10.48 -12.14
C ASN A 159 -8.16 9.02 -12.39
N PRO A 160 -9.26 8.74 -13.08
CA PRO A 160 -9.77 7.39 -13.31
C PRO A 160 -9.07 6.68 -14.48
N GLU A 161 -7.82 6.99 -14.78
CA GLU A 161 -7.05 6.33 -15.84
C GLU A 161 -6.47 5.00 -15.34
N THR A 162 -6.50 3.99 -16.21
CA THR A 162 -5.81 2.71 -15.98
C THR A 162 -4.35 2.84 -16.46
N HIS A 163 -3.42 2.59 -15.57
CA HIS A 163 -1.99 2.80 -15.83
C HIS A 163 -1.21 1.52 -16.17
N TYR A 164 -1.82 0.35 -16.11
CA TYR A 164 -1.14 -0.91 -16.35
C TYR A 164 -0.47 -0.97 -17.73
N GLY A 165 0.83 -1.24 -17.74
CA GLY A 165 1.63 -1.34 -18.95
C GLY A 165 2.14 0.00 -19.50
N TRP A 166 1.93 1.10 -18.78
CA TRP A 166 2.43 2.43 -19.16
C TRP A 166 3.73 2.73 -18.40
N GLY A 167 4.63 3.48 -19.03
CA GLY A 167 5.85 3.99 -18.39
C GLY A 167 5.56 5.18 -17.47
N SER A 168 6.42 5.39 -16.48
CA SER A 168 6.27 6.51 -15.54
C SER A 168 6.24 7.88 -16.24
N ALA A 169 6.91 8.03 -17.40
CA ALA A 169 6.90 9.25 -18.20
C ALA A 169 5.57 9.53 -18.91
N ASP A 170 4.77 8.49 -19.16
CA ASP A 170 3.54 8.58 -19.93
C ASP A 170 2.29 8.75 -19.04
N ILE A 171 2.45 8.63 -17.73
CA ILE A 171 1.37 8.70 -16.76
C ILE A 171 1.19 10.14 -16.27
N ASN A 172 -0.04 10.65 -16.27
CA ASN A 172 -0.34 11.99 -15.77
C ASN A 172 -0.10 12.11 -14.27
N TYR A 173 -0.54 11.11 -13.50
CA TYR A 173 -0.37 11.07 -12.05
C TYR A 173 0.16 9.69 -11.64
N ARG A 174 1.36 9.67 -11.08
CA ARG A 174 2.05 8.46 -10.61
C ARG A 174 1.58 8.12 -9.19
N PHE A 175 0.47 7.41 -9.07
CA PHE A 175 0.03 6.88 -7.78
C PHE A 175 0.81 5.61 -7.46
N TRP A 176 1.43 5.56 -6.28
CA TRP A 176 2.09 4.36 -5.80
C TRP A 176 1.08 3.29 -5.43
N TRP A 177 1.52 2.03 -5.34
CA TRP A 177 0.71 0.91 -4.85
C TRP A 177 -0.02 1.25 -3.53
N THR A 178 0.70 1.72 -2.52
CA THR A 178 0.16 2.12 -1.21
C THR A 178 0.21 3.63 -1.02
N PHE A 179 -0.27 4.41 -1.98
CA PHE A 179 -0.21 5.86 -1.88
C PHE A 179 -0.93 6.39 -0.63
N PRO A 180 -0.42 7.46 0.00
CA PRO A 180 -1.04 8.07 1.16
C PRO A 180 -2.47 8.53 0.91
N VAL A 181 -3.37 8.16 1.85
CA VAL A 181 -4.74 8.67 1.96
C VAL A 181 -4.89 9.23 3.38
N VAL A 182 -5.07 10.54 3.50
CA VAL A 182 -4.98 11.24 4.80
C VAL A 182 -6.14 12.19 4.96
N THR A 183 -6.99 11.99 5.98
CA THR A 183 -7.96 12.98 6.43
C THR A 183 -7.28 14.04 7.28
N SER A 184 -7.64 15.31 7.09
CA SER A 184 -7.13 16.38 7.93
C SER A 184 -7.55 16.17 9.39
N PRO A 185 -6.64 16.33 10.36
CA PRO A 185 -7.00 16.33 11.78
C PRO A 185 -7.74 17.59 12.22
N HIS A 186 -7.81 18.63 11.38
CA HIS A 186 -8.40 19.94 11.70
C HIS A 186 -9.73 20.21 11.01
N ASP A 187 -9.96 19.60 9.84
CA ASP A 187 -11.21 19.73 9.10
C ASP A 187 -11.64 18.36 8.53
N PRO A 188 -12.72 17.77 9.03
CA PRO A 188 -13.18 16.44 8.61
C PRO A 188 -13.62 16.36 7.15
N ASN A 189 -13.82 17.49 6.48
CA ASN A 189 -14.17 17.53 5.06
C ASN A 189 -12.95 17.48 4.16
N VAL A 190 -11.75 17.73 4.70
CA VAL A 190 -10.50 17.74 3.93
C VAL A 190 -9.90 16.35 3.88
N LEU A 191 -9.69 15.86 2.68
CA LEU A 191 -8.98 14.63 2.38
C LEU A 191 -7.85 14.92 1.40
N TYR A 192 -6.69 14.38 1.69
CA TYR A 192 -5.50 14.42 0.83
C TYR A 192 -5.18 13.04 0.30
N VAL A 193 -4.74 12.97 -0.97
CA VAL A 193 -4.07 11.81 -1.56
C VAL A 193 -2.86 12.28 -2.36
N THR A 194 -1.90 11.39 -2.59
CA THR A 194 -0.67 11.80 -3.25
C THR A 194 -0.31 10.91 -4.43
N SER A 195 0.06 11.55 -5.53
CA SER A 195 0.84 11.03 -6.64
C SER A 195 2.26 11.63 -6.56
N GLN A 196 2.82 12.18 -7.65
CA GLN A 196 3.92 13.14 -7.56
C GLN A 196 3.46 14.52 -7.07
N TYR A 197 2.14 14.71 -7.03
CA TYR A 197 1.46 15.90 -6.53
C TYR A 197 0.67 15.57 -5.26
N VAL A 198 0.37 16.60 -4.47
CA VAL A 198 -0.63 16.52 -3.40
C VAL A 198 -1.97 16.94 -3.98
N HIS A 199 -2.94 16.04 -3.94
CA HIS A 199 -4.32 16.28 -4.33
C HIS A 199 -5.18 16.49 -3.09
N ARG A 200 -6.06 17.48 -3.11
CA ARG A 200 -6.96 17.81 -2.01
C ARG A 200 -8.40 17.81 -2.49
N THR A 201 -9.30 17.28 -1.69
CA THR A 201 -10.77 17.46 -1.84
C THR A 201 -11.36 17.98 -0.55
N THR A 202 -12.47 18.73 -0.65
CA THR A 202 -13.26 19.24 0.47
C THR A 202 -14.74 18.85 0.36
N ASP A 203 -15.07 17.96 -0.58
CA ASP A 203 -16.42 17.55 -0.93
C ASP A 203 -16.56 16.03 -1.08
N GLU A 204 -15.81 15.27 -0.27
CA GLU A 204 -15.79 13.80 -0.26
C GLU A 204 -15.41 13.21 -1.63
N GLY A 205 -14.49 13.86 -2.36
CA GLY A 205 -13.98 13.41 -3.64
C GLY A 205 -14.89 13.67 -4.85
N MET A 206 -15.84 14.60 -4.73
CA MET A 206 -16.64 15.05 -5.88
C MET A 206 -15.82 15.94 -6.83
N SER A 207 -14.86 16.66 -6.28
CA SER A 207 -13.86 17.43 -7.02
C SER A 207 -12.50 17.38 -6.32
N TRP A 208 -11.44 17.58 -7.11
CA TRP A 208 -10.06 17.57 -6.64
C TRP A 208 -9.30 18.78 -7.14
N GLU A 209 -8.40 19.30 -6.31
CA GLU A 209 -7.44 20.33 -6.66
C GLU A 209 -6.02 19.83 -6.39
N ILE A 210 -5.05 20.25 -7.20
CA ILE A 210 -3.63 20.01 -6.97
C ILE A 210 -3.11 21.19 -6.16
N VAL A 211 -2.55 20.89 -4.98
CA VAL A 211 -2.05 21.88 -4.02
C VAL A 211 -0.52 21.80 -3.85
N SER A 212 0.19 21.30 -4.86
CA SER A 212 1.65 21.27 -4.88
C SER A 212 2.19 21.30 -6.31
N PRO A 213 3.45 21.72 -6.53
CA PRO A 213 4.20 21.30 -7.71
C PRO A 213 4.52 19.79 -7.63
N ASP A 214 5.22 19.25 -8.65
CA ASP A 214 5.86 17.93 -8.53
C ASP A 214 6.92 18.00 -7.41
N LEU A 215 6.75 17.16 -6.38
CA LEU A 215 7.60 17.13 -5.18
C LEU A 215 8.63 15.99 -5.21
N THR A 216 8.82 15.40 -6.37
CA THR A 216 9.82 14.34 -6.61
C THR A 216 11.05 14.92 -7.32
N ARG A 217 12.05 14.09 -7.60
CA ARG A 217 13.19 14.51 -8.43
C ARG A 217 12.76 14.84 -9.84
N ALA A 218 11.71 14.17 -10.33
CA ALA A 218 11.16 14.38 -11.68
C ALA A 218 12.23 14.34 -12.79
N ASP A 219 13.31 13.56 -12.60
CA ASP A 219 14.40 13.45 -13.54
C ASP A 219 13.93 12.70 -14.79
N PRO A 220 13.81 13.37 -15.95
CA PRO A 220 13.32 12.73 -17.17
C PRO A 220 14.11 11.49 -17.55
N SER A 221 15.43 11.46 -17.29
CA SER A 221 16.28 10.32 -17.64
C SER A 221 15.95 9.06 -16.86
N THR A 222 15.35 9.20 -15.67
CA THR A 222 14.89 8.07 -14.85
C THR A 222 13.43 7.70 -15.10
N LEU A 223 12.62 8.63 -15.60
CA LEU A 223 11.22 8.41 -15.96
C LEU A 223 11.06 7.75 -17.34
N GLU A 224 11.96 8.04 -18.27
CA GLU A 224 11.97 7.44 -19.63
C GLU A 224 12.24 5.92 -19.60
N ASN A 225 12.77 5.40 -18.54
CA ASN A 225 12.97 3.97 -18.35
C ASN A 225 11.63 3.29 -18.16
N THR A 226 10.97 3.02 -19.25
CA THR A 226 9.67 2.38 -19.30
C THR A 226 9.73 0.97 -18.70
N PRO A 227 8.82 0.60 -17.83
CA PRO A 227 8.67 -0.77 -17.40
C PRO A 227 8.10 -1.61 -18.53
N THR A 228 8.88 -2.05 -19.41
CA THR A 228 8.45 -3.05 -20.37
C THR A 228 9.48 -4.13 -20.43
N TYR A 229 9.21 -5.22 -19.73
CA TYR A 229 9.86 -6.50 -19.97
C TYR A 229 11.40 -6.44 -20.10
N LEU A 230 12.05 -7.54 -20.02
CA LEU A 230 13.45 -7.70 -20.42
C LEU A 230 13.73 -6.87 -21.67
N SER A 231 14.66 -5.92 -21.58
CA SER A 231 15.18 -5.32 -22.79
C SER A 231 15.64 -6.43 -23.73
N PRO A 232 15.11 -6.55 -24.94
CA PRO A 232 15.55 -7.58 -25.89
C PRO A 232 17.04 -7.47 -26.22
N GLU A 233 17.64 -6.30 -25.99
CA GLU A 233 19.02 -5.98 -26.32
C GLU A 233 20.01 -6.30 -25.20
N THR A 234 19.64 -6.05 -23.95
CA THR A 234 20.55 -6.24 -22.80
C THR A 234 20.12 -7.37 -21.87
N GLY A 235 18.89 -7.85 -21.95
CA GLY A 235 18.34 -8.84 -21.01
C GLY A 235 18.15 -8.31 -19.60
N GLU A 236 18.15 -7.00 -19.40
CA GLU A 236 18.02 -6.36 -18.10
C GLU A 236 16.61 -5.76 -17.92
N TYR A 237 16.11 -5.82 -16.68
CA TYR A 237 14.91 -5.13 -16.26
C TYR A 237 15.21 -3.67 -15.95
N TRP A 238 14.27 -2.79 -16.22
CA TRP A 238 14.43 -1.35 -16.08
C TRP A 238 13.66 -0.79 -14.89
N GLY A 239 14.32 -0.04 -14.09
CA GLY A 239 13.79 0.78 -13.02
C GLY A 239 14.95 1.42 -12.26
N PRO A 240 14.89 2.71 -11.90
CA PRO A 240 15.99 3.41 -11.24
C PRO A 240 16.22 2.94 -9.81
N ILE A 241 15.19 2.46 -9.13
CA ILE A 241 15.26 2.05 -7.73
C ILE A 241 15.21 0.54 -7.58
N THR A 242 14.43 -0.15 -8.41
CA THR A 242 14.35 -1.60 -8.46
C THR A 242 14.45 -2.08 -9.89
N ARG A 243 14.84 -3.34 -10.08
CA ARG A 243 14.78 -3.98 -11.40
C ARG A 243 13.37 -4.35 -11.82
N GLU A 244 12.42 -4.21 -10.91
CA GLU A 244 11.00 -4.41 -11.16
C GLU A 244 10.40 -3.10 -11.65
N ALA A 245 10.08 -3.11 -12.91
CA ALA A 245 9.37 -2.03 -13.57
C ALA A 245 7.93 -2.46 -13.84
N TYR A 246 7.36 -3.24 -12.94
CA TYR A 246 6.02 -3.79 -13.10
C TYR A 246 4.96 -2.88 -12.48
N GLY A 247 3.99 -2.63 -13.26
CA GLY A 247 2.78 -1.84 -13.16
C GLY A 247 2.30 -1.18 -11.86
N PRO A 248 2.33 -1.72 -10.68
CA PRO A 248 1.78 -1.02 -9.51
C PRO A 248 2.80 -0.12 -8.79
N GLU A 249 4.09 -0.32 -8.97
CA GLU A 249 5.13 0.43 -8.25
C GLU A 249 5.81 1.46 -9.15
N TRP A 250 5.07 2.51 -9.53
CA TRP A 250 5.68 3.60 -10.28
C TRP A 250 6.62 4.42 -9.41
N TYR A 251 7.76 4.72 -9.96
CA TYR A 251 8.80 5.54 -9.38
C TYR A 251 8.48 7.04 -9.51
N ALA A 252 9.13 7.84 -8.65
CA ALA A 252 8.97 9.28 -8.51
C ALA A 252 7.56 9.67 -8.05
N THR A 253 7.21 9.21 -6.85
CA THR A 253 5.94 9.47 -6.20
C THR A 253 6.13 9.99 -4.78
N ILE A 254 5.14 10.69 -4.25
CA ILE A 254 5.08 11.02 -2.83
C ILE A 254 4.60 9.78 -2.08
N PHE A 255 5.49 9.15 -1.32
CA PHE A 255 5.22 7.92 -0.58
C PHE A 255 4.80 8.17 0.88
N ALA A 256 5.22 9.29 1.46
CA ALA A 256 4.87 9.71 2.81
C ALA A 256 4.23 11.10 2.78
N PHE A 257 3.08 11.25 3.44
CA PHE A 257 2.39 12.52 3.56
C PHE A 257 1.73 12.63 4.93
N ALA A 258 1.81 13.82 5.54
CA ALA A 258 1.12 14.11 6.78
C ALA A 258 0.77 15.60 6.89
N GLU A 259 -0.39 15.91 7.46
CA GLU A 259 -0.69 17.22 8.02
C GLU A 259 -0.34 17.21 9.52
N SER A 260 0.28 18.26 10.02
CA SER A 260 0.60 18.39 11.43
C SER A 260 -0.66 18.31 12.30
N PRO A 261 -0.70 17.45 13.31
CA PRO A 261 -1.83 17.41 14.24
C PRO A 261 -1.90 18.66 15.14
N PHE A 262 -0.79 19.41 15.25
CA PHE A 262 -0.68 20.62 16.07
C PHE A 262 -1.10 21.89 15.32
N GLN A 263 -0.79 22.00 14.04
CA GLN A 263 -0.99 23.22 13.25
C GLN A 263 -1.69 22.91 11.91
N ALA A 264 -2.87 23.46 11.72
CA ALA A 264 -3.61 23.34 10.46
C ALA A 264 -2.82 23.94 9.29
N GLY A 265 -2.82 23.24 8.15
CA GLY A 265 -2.17 23.67 6.92
C GLY A 265 -0.65 23.58 6.95
N LEU A 266 -0.04 22.99 7.98
CA LEU A 266 1.36 22.59 7.99
C LEU A 266 1.44 21.16 7.43
N LEU A 267 1.89 21.06 6.17
CA LEU A 267 1.91 19.82 5.39
C LEU A 267 3.34 19.36 5.15
N TRP A 268 3.56 18.06 5.25
CA TRP A 268 4.83 17.41 4.99
C TRP A 268 4.68 16.34 3.91
N ALA A 269 5.61 16.29 2.97
CA ALA A 269 5.64 15.30 1.91
C ALA A 269 7.04 14.72 1.75
N GLY A 270 7.13 13.40 1.61
CA GLY A 270 8.37 12.66 1.37
C GLY A 270 8.21 11.73 0.19
N SER A 271 9.18 11.75 -0.74
CA SER A 271 9.13 10.95 -1.96
C SER A 271 9.89 9.63 -1.82
N ASP A 272 9.57 8.69 -2.69
CA ASP A 272 10.28 7.42 -2.82
C ASP A 272 11.68 7.55 -3.39
N ASP A 273 12.01 8.71 -3.96
CA ASP A 273 13.33 9.07 -4.51
C ASP A 273 14.15 9.98 -3.58
N GLY A 274 13.68 10.22 -2.35
CA GLY A 274 14.47 10.75 -1.25
C GLY A 274 14.29 12.24 -0.98
N TYR A 275 13.34 12.93 -1.59
CA TYR A 275 13.06 14.32 -1.29
C TYR A 275 12.09 14.47 -0.12
N VAL A 276 12.30 15.52 0.67
CA VAL A 276 11.41 15.96 1.73
C VAL A 276 11.01 17.40 1.51
N HIS A 277 9.72 17.68 1.57
CA HIS A 277 9.17 19.02 1.39
C HIS A 277 8.23 19.38 2.54
N VAL A 278 8.16 20.67 2.85
CA VAL A 278 7.22 21.23 3.81
C VAL A 278 6.46 22.41 3.22
N SER A 279 5.16 22.46 3.48
CA SER A 279 4.33 23.65 3.26
C SER A 279 3.80 24.14 4.61
N ARG A 280 3.89 25.44 4.85
CA ARG A 280 3.41 26.09 6.10
C ARG A 280 2.14 26.93 5.86
N ASN A 281 1.56 26.82 4.68
CA ASN A 281 0.44 27.64 4.23
C ASN A 281 -0.54 26.85 3.36
N ASN A 282 -0.88 25.64 3.82
CA ASN A 282 -1.92 24.80 3.26
C ASN A 282 -1.68 24.38 1.77
N GLY A 283 -0.41 24.29 1.37
CA GLY A 283 -0.03 23.89 0.02
C GLY A 283 0.21 25.05 -0.96
N ASP A 284 -0.02 26.30 -0.57
CA ASP A 284 0.22 27.45 -1.47
C ASP A 284 1.67 27.57 -1.91
N THR A 285 2.61 27.25 -1.00
CA THR A 285 4.05 27.18 -1.32
C THR A 285 4.70 26.00 -0.60
N TRP A 286 5.70 25.42 -1.26
CA TRP A 286 6.47 24.29 -0.75
C TRP A 286 7.94 24.61 -0.71
N THR A 287 8.60 24.25 0.38
CA THR A 287 10.05 24.37 0.56
C THR A 287 10.66 22.99 0.55
N ASN A 288 11.69 22.80 -0.28
CA ASN A 288 12.50 21.58 -0.23
C ASN A 288 13.39 21.64 1.01
N VAL A 289 13.23 20.67 1.89
CA VAL A 289 13.97 20.51 3.16
C VAL A 289 14.62 19.14 3.24
N THR A 290 15.02 18.62 2.09
CA THR A 290 15.65 17.31 1.96
C THR A 290 16.86 17.18 2.86
N ILE A 291 17.02 16.02 3.46
CA ILE A 291 18.08 15.69 4.40
C ILE A 291 19.39 15.47 3.64
N ASP A 292 20.37 16.32 3.83
CA ASP A 292 21.66 16.27 3.11
C ASP A 292 22.40 14.93 3.29
N GLU A 293 22.28 14.31 4.47
CA GLU A 293 22.93 13.01 4.77
C GLU A 293 22.14 11.80 4.26
N LEU A 294 20.91 11.98 3.77
CA LEU A 294 20.10 10.89 3.25
C LEU A 294 20.62 10.51 1.85
N PRO A 295 21.03 9.25 1.63
CA PRO A 295 21.50 8.83 0.34
C PRO A 295 20.42 8.97 -0.74
N GLU A 296 20.84 9.25 -1.97
CA GLU A 296 19.93 9.32 -3.11
C GLU A 296 19.08 8.05 -3.24
N PHE A 297 17.84 8.22 -3.67
CA PHE A 297 16.85 7.15 -3.81
C PHE A 297 16.56 6.37 -2.50
N ALA A 298 16.80 7.00 -1.35
CA ALA A 298 16.28 6.49 -0.09
C ALA A 298 14.78 6.83 -0.02
N MET A 299 13.94 5.83 -0.07
CA MET A 299 12.49 6.01 0.04
C MET A 299 12.14 6.57 1.42
N VAL A 300 11.57 7.76 1.45
CA VAL A 300 10.98 8.32 2.67
C VAL A 300 9.70 7.55 2.98
N SER A 301 9.80 6.61 3.92
CA SER A 301 8.71 5.68 4.20
C SER A 301 7.65 6.24 5.12
N ILE A 302 8.00 7.21 5.98
CA ILE A 302 7.06 7.93 6.82
C ILE A 302 7.61 9.28 7.25
N ILE A 303 6.71 10.25 7.39
CA ILE A 303 6.95 11.52 8.08
C ILE A 303 5.95 11.61 9.23
N GLU A 304 6.46 11.87 10.43
CA GLU A 304 5.68 12.01 11.65
C GLU A 304 5.86 13.44 12.19
N PRO A 305 4.93 14.37 11.91
CA PRO A 305 4.92 15.68 12.55
C PRO A 305 4.59 15.53 14.02
N SER A 306 5.31 16.25 14.89
CA SER A 306 5.09 16.19 16.33
C SER A 306 3.70 16.70 16.73
N SER A 307 3.10 16.00 17.70
CA SER A 307 1.87 16.44 18.37
C SER A 307 2.13 17.49 19.46
N HIS A 308 3.39 17.79 19.78
CA HIS A 308 3.79 18.69 20.88
C HIS A 308 4.38 20.00 20.41
N ASP A 309 5.00 20.03 19.22
CA ASP A 309 5.68 21.21 18.69
C ASP A 309 5.57 21.25 17.15
N PRO A 310 4.99 22.30 16.56
CA PRO A 310 4.79 22.36 15.11
C PRO A 310 6.09 22.41 14.30
N ALA A 311 7.21 22.89 14.89
CA ALA A 311 8.49 22.94 14.22
C ALA A 311 9.21 21.58 14.19
N THR A 312 8.74 20.62 14.97
CA THR A 312 9.34 19.29 15.10
C THR A 312 8.66 18.28 14.19
N ALA A 313 9.47 17.49 13.48
CA ALA A 313 9.04 16.33 12.72
C ALA A 313 10.12 15.24 12.71
N TYR A 314 9.69 14.02 12.48
CA TYR A 314 10.56 12.85 12.37
C TYR A 314 10.40 12.22 10.98
N VAL A 315 11.49 11.70 10.45
CA VAL A 315 11.52 10.99 9.17
C VAL A 315 12.13 9.61 9.38
N ALA A 316 11.45 8.57 8.88
CA ALA A 316 12.04 7.28 8.63
C ALA A 316 12.18 7.07 7.13
N ALA A 317 13.34 6.60 6.71
CA ALA A 317 13.61 6.24 5.32
C ALA A 317 14.28 4.87 5.22
N THR A 318 14.29 4.30 4.02
CA THR A 318 14.85 2.98 3.77
C THR A 318 15.41 2.86 2.36
N ARG A 319 16.46 2.03 2.19
CA ARG A 319 17.05 1.66 0.89
C ARG A 319 17.21 0.16 0.70
N TYR A 320 16.45 -0.66 1.43
CA TYR A 320 16.59 -2.12 1.35
C TYR A 320 16.41 -2.67 -0.08
N LYS A 321 15.58 -2.01 -0.90
CA LYS A 321 15.41 -2.34 -2.32
C LYS A 321 16.71 -2.18 -3.14
N LEU A 322 17.63 -1.34 -2.68
CA LEU A 322 18.97 -1.15 -3.23
C LEU A 322 20.04 -1.93 -2.47
N SER A 323 19.66 -2.95 -1.70
CA SER A 323 20.53 -3.79 -0.86
C SER A 323 21.28 -3.02 0.24
N ASP A 324 20.83 -1.84 0.60
CA ASP A 324 21.33 -1.03 1.71
C ASP A 324 20.39 -1.20 2.91
N ARG A 325 20.88 -1.83 3.96
CA ARG A 325 20.14 -2.14 5.18
C ARG A 325 20.41 -1.17 6.33
N SER A 326 21.09 -0.07 6.07
CA SER A 326 21.39 0.92 7.09
C SER A 326 20.13 1.59 7.64
N PRO A 327 20.07 1.91 8.94
CA PRO A 327 18.97 2.65 9.53
C PRO A 327 19.04 4.14 9.18
N TYR A 328 17.91 4.68 8.75
CA TYR A 328 17.74 6.08 8.39
C TYR A 328 16.57 6.67 9.18
N LEU A 329 16.87 7.29 10.33
CA LEU A 329 15.92 8.03 11.15
C LEU A 329 16.47 9.41 11.44
N TYR A 330 15.65 10.42 11.24
CA TYR A 330 16.03 11.81 11.41
C TYR A 330 14.97 12.59 12.18
N LYS A 331 15.41 13.62 12.88
CA LYS A 331 14.55 14.59 13.57
C LYS A 331 14.93 16.00 13.16
N THR A 332 13.94 16.84 12.93
CA THR A 332 14.06 18.29 12.87
C THR A 332 13.33 18.94 14.05
N SER A 333 13.69 20.17 14.39
CA SER A 333 12.98 21.04 15.35
C SER A 333 12.88 22.48 14.84
N ASP A 334 13.00 22.68 13.53
CA ASP A 334 13.03 23.97 12.86
C ASP A 334 12.36 23.92 11.47
N TYR A 335 11.29 23.12 11.33
CA TYR A 335 10.56 22.94 10.08
C TYR A 335 11.40 22.33 8.94
N GLY A 336 12.45 21.57 9.27
CA GLY A 336 13.31 20.91 8.31
C GLY A 336 14.49 21.76 7.82
N GLU A 337 14.75 22.94 8.40
CA GLU A 337 15.94 23.72 8.08
C GLU A 337 17.22 22.95 8.45
N THR A 338 17.18 22.20 9.55
CA THR A 338 18.25 21.27 9.96
C THR A 338 17.70 19.93 10.39
N TRP A 339 18.50 18.87 10.18
CA TRP A 339 18.16 17.52 10.54
C TRP A 339 19.24 16.86 11.40
N THR A 340 18.82 16.08 12.38
CA THR A 340 19.69 15.29 13.24
C THR A 340 19.39 13.81 13.05
N LYS A 341 20.41 13.00 12.73
CA LYS A 341 20.28 11.55 12.69
C LYS A 341 20.10 10.98 14.09
N ILE A 342 19.08 10.13 14.28
CA ILE A 342 18.69 9.59 15.60
C ILE A 342 18.69 8.05 15.64
N THR A 343 19.76 7.43 15.13
CA THR A 343 19.89 5.97 15.01
C THR A 343 20.74 5.35 16.12
N ASN A 344 21.11 6.08 17.17
CA ASN A 344 21.93 5.56 18.27
C ASN A 344 21.27 4.37 18.96
N GLY A 345 21.96 3.22 19.00
CA GLY A 345 21.44 1.97 19.59
C GLY A 345 20.69 1.07 18.63
N ILE A 346 20.49 1.46 17.38
CA ILE A 346 19.98 0.61 16.32
C ILE A 346 21.19 -0.02 15.60
N PRO A 347 21.22 -1.35 15.37
CA PRO A 347 22.28 -1.99 14.60
C PRO A 347 22.43 -1.40 13.19
N GLU A 348 23.66 -1.38 12.65
CA GLU A 348 23.93 -0.75 11.34
C GLU A 348 23.33 -1.50 10.15
N ASP A 349 22.91 -2.75 10.32
CA ASP A 349 22.29 -3.60 9.32
C ASP A 349 20.78 -3.81 9.51
N ASP A 350 20.18 -3.05 10.43
CA ASP A 350 18.73 -3.06 10.69
C ASP A 350 18.05 -1.84 10.04
N PHE A 351 17.52 -2.04 8.85
CA PHE A 351 16.81 -0.96 8.14
C PHE A 351 15.53 -0.52 8.88
N THR A 352 15.21 0.75 8.76
CA THR A 352 14.07 1.40 9.43
C THR A 352 12.95 1.71 8.44
N ARG A 353 11.70 1.58 8.89
CA ARG A 353 10.49 1.83 8.08
C ARG A 353 9.53 2.83 8.71
N VAL A 354 9.44 2.83 10.02
CA VAL A 354 8.42 3.59 10.76
C VAL A 354 9.06 4.23 11.99
N ILE A 355 8.60 5.44 12.29
CA ILE A 355 8.83 6.14 13.55
C ILE A 355 7.50 6.75 14.01
N ARG A 356 7.25 6.74 15.31
CA ARG A 356 6.06 7.36 15.92
C ARG A 356 6.46 8.09 17.18
N GLU A 357 5.91 9.29 17.37
CA GLU A 357 5.98 10.02 18.63
C GLU A 357 4.80 9.61 19.52
N ASP A 358 5.05 9.51 20.82
CA ASP A 358 3.97 9.24 21.80
C ASP A 358 3.12 10.51 21.94
N PRO A 359 1.76 10.42 21.77
CA PRO A 359 0.86 11.56 21.75
C PRO A 359 0.79 12.36 23.05
#